data_aaeb241b8281df6795f8201a10ec8af5
#
_entry.id   aaeb241b8281df6795f8201a10ec8af5
#
_cell.length_a   1.000
_cell.length_b   1.000
_cell.length_c   1.000
_cell.angle_alpha   90.00
_cell.angle_beta   90.00
_cell.angle_gamma   90.00
#
_symmetry.space_group_name_H-M   'P 1'
#
loop_
_entity.id
_entity.type
_entity.pdbx_description
1 polymer ?
#
loop_
_entity_poly.entity_id
_entity_poly.type
_entity_poly.pdbx_seq_one_letter_code
_entity_poly.pdbx_strand_id
1 'polypeptide(L)'
;DKAEFPEDKEYIRQRIKGETKFLRAYYHFLLVQGWYEVPIRTETVTDIATSSKAATPHAEALDWIIQEMEDCIDMVDDKEYDKSPSHVKKTIVEGILARVCLWRAGYPSEGGQPFYEKAAKYAKAVYDSKKHKLYQNDIYAIWKMMASDQYDPEYNESMWEAEFIGTRDDGKYTEGRMGNEIGNMQNANCGKGYGAAFYAGSLILWDLYEKNPGDLRRDLAM
;
A
#
# COMPACT_ATOMS: atom_id res chain seq x y z
N ASP A 1 -11.49 6.88 20.19
CA ASP A 1 -11.16 7.01 21.62
C ASP A 1 -12.36 6.88 22.59
N LYS A 2 -13.59 6.76 22.06
CA LYS A 2 -14.80 6.59 22.89
C LYS A 2 -15.26 5.15 23.06
N ALA A 3 -14.65 4.20 22.33
CA ALA A 3 -14.99 2.80 22.46
C ALA A 3 -14.39 2.23 23.75
N GLU A 4 -15.24 1.62 24.56
CA GLU A 4 -14.83 0.93 25.77
C GLU A 4 -14.52 -0.53 25.43
N PHE A 5 -13.38 -0.99 25.88
CA PHE A 5 -12.97 -2.40 25.74
C PHE A 5 -12.77 -2.98 27.13
N PRO A 6 -13.09 -4.26 27.35
CA PRO A 6 -12.69 -4.99 28.55
C PRO A 6 -11.17 -4.92 28.74
N GLU A 7 -10.70 -4.91 30.01
CA GLU A 7 -9.27 -4.79 30.32
C GLU A 7 -8.42 -5.87 29.65
N ASP A 8 -8.91 -7.07 29.54
CA ASP A 8 -8.25 -8.19 28.86
C ASP A 8 -8.14 -8.01 27.34
N LYS A 9 -8.82 -7.01 26.76
CA LYS A 9 -8.83 -6.69 25.32
C LYS A 9 -8.22 -5.33 24.98
N GLU A 10 -7.60 -4.64 25.93
CA GLU A 10 -6.98 -3.33 25.70
C GLU A 10 -5.91 -3.40 24.58
N TYR A 11 -5.22 -4.52 24.42
CA TYR A 11 -4.27 -4.71 23.30
C TYR A 11 -4.95 -4.62 21.92
N ILE A 12 -6.21 -5.09 21.80
CA ILE A 12 -6.98 -4.99 20.55
C ILE A 12 -7.29 -3.53 20.25
N ARG A 13 -7.69 -2.78 21.29
CA ARG A 13 -7.95 -1.35 21.18
C ARG A 13 -6.71 -0.59 20.71
N GLN A 14 -5.54 -0.87 21.30
CA GLN A 14 -4.28 -0.25 20.92
C GLN A 14 -3.91 -0.59 19.48
N ARG A 15 -4.06 -1.83 19.07
CA ARG A 15 -3.82 -2.26 17.69
C ARG A 15 -4.72 -1.52 16.70
N ILE A 16 -6.05 -1.53 16.92
CA ILE A 16 -7.01 -0.82 16.05
C ILE A 16 -6.67 0.66 15.94
N LYS A 17 -6.27 1.27 17.07
CA LYS A 17 -5.83 2.66 17.07
C LYS A 17 -4.56 2.87 16.26
N GLY A 18 -3.59 1.97 16.35
CA GLY A 18 -2.36 1.98 15.55
C GLY A 18 -2.64 1.84 14.06
N GLU A 19 -3.44 0.84 13.67
CA GLU A 19 -3.85 0.65 12.28
C GLU A 19 -4.59 1.88 11.73
N THR A 20 -5.50 2.46 12.52
CA THR A 20 -6.25 3.66 12.11
C THR A 20 -5.34 4.89 11.94
N LYS A 21 -4.36 5.09 12.84
CA LYS A 21 -3.36 6.16 12.71
C LYS A 21 -2.52 5.96 11.43
N PHE A 22 -2.04 4.75 11.20
CA PHE A 22 -1.29 4.42 10.01
C PHE A 22 -2.10 4.70 8.74
N LEU A 23 -3.33 4.21 8.64
CA LEU A 23 -4.19 4.42 7.47
C LEU A 23 -4.46 5.90 7.23
N ARG A 24 -4.71 6.68 8.30
CA ARG A 24 -4.86 8.14 8.18
C ARG A 24 -3.63 8.79 7.60
N ALA A 25 -2.45 8.46 8.11
CA ALA A 25 -1.18 8.98 7.61
C ALA A 25 -0.93 8.55 6.16
N TYR A 26 -1.21 7.29 5.83
CA TYR A 26 -1.05 6.75 4.49
C TYR A 26 -1.95 7.43 3.46
N TYR A 27 -3.23 7.66 3.79
CA TYR A 27 -4.14 8.39 2.89
C TYR A 27 -3.72 9.85 2.70
N HIS A 28 -3.22 10.52 3.74
CA HIS A 28 -2.64 11.85 3.56
C HIS A 28 -1.38 11.82 2.69
N PHE A 29 -0.55 10.77 2.78
CA PHE A 29 0.59 10.59 1.88
C PHE A 29 0.15 10.47 0.42
N LEU A 30 -0.88 9.69 0.12
CA LEU A 30 -1.44 9.59 -1.24
C LEU A 30 -1.98 10.94 -1.72
N LEU A 31 -2.65 11.70 -0.85
CA LEU A 31 -3.13 13.03 -1.18
C LEU A 31 -1.97 14.00 -1.47
N VAL A 32 -0.92 13.98 -0.67
CA VAL A 32 0.28 14.82 -0.88
C VAL A 32 0.97 14.47 -2.20
N GLN A 33 1.02 13.19 -2.57
CA GLN A 33 1.57 12.76 -3.86
C GLN A 33 0.76 13.29 -5.05
N GLY A 34 -0.57 13.36 -4.92
CA GLY A 34 -1.45 13.79 -6.02
C GLY A 34 -1.66 15.31 -6.10
N TRP A 35 -1.67 16.01 -4.96
CA TRP A 35 -2.06 17.43 -4.88
C TRP A 35 -1.02 18.34 -4.23
N TYR A 36 0.14 17.82 -3.87
CA TYR A 36 1.28 18.54 -3.30
C TYR A 36 1.02 19.10 -1.90
N GLU A 37 0.19 20.14 -1.77
CA GLU A 37 -0.21 20.73 -0.49
C GLU A 37 -1.67 20.37 -0.18
N VAL A 38 -1.91 19.82 1.00
CA VAL A 38 -3.23 19.35 1.40
C VAL A 38 -3.53 19.73 2.86
N PRO A 39 -4.78 19.98 3.21
CA PRO A 39 -5.14 20.23 4.60
C PRO A 39 -5.01 18.94 5.43
N ILE A 40 -4.15 18.94 6.43
CA ILE A 40 -4.06 17.82 7.38
C ILE A 40 -5.24 17.89 8.35
N ARG A 41 -6.10 16.87 8.30
CA ARG A 41 -7.29 16.77 9.16
C ARG A 41 -7.13 15.62 10.15
N THR A 42 -7.16 15.97 11.42
CA THR A 42 -7.07 15.03 12.55
C THR A 42 -8.39 14.84 13.30
N GLU A 43 -9.37 15.69 12.99
CA GLU A 43 -10.69 15.69 13.62
C GLU A 43 -11.81 15.60 12.58
N THR A 44 -12.92 15.03 12.99
CA THR A 44 -14.12 14.95 12.15
C THR A 44 -14.73 16.35 12.01
N VAL A 45 -15.08 16.73 10.80
CA VAL A 45 -15.81 17.96 10.53
C VAL A 45 -17.27 17.75 10.92
N THR A 46 -17.74 18.50 11.92
CA THR A 46 -19.12 18.43 12.42
C THR A 46 -19.97 19.63 12.04
N ASP A 47 -19.35 20.70 11.53
CA ASP A 47 -20.04 21.93 11.14
C ASP A 47 -19.49 22.43 9.78
N ILE A 48 -20.39 22.97 8.97
CA ILE A 48 -20.05 23.61 7.67
C ILE A 48 -19.08 24.78 7.88
N ALA A 49 -19.24 25.56 8.94
CA ALA A 49 -18.36 26.67 9.27
C ALA A 49 -16.90 26.26 9.51
N THR A 50 -16.68 25.03 9.98
CA THR A 50 -15.34 24.46 10.22
C THR A 50 -14.84 23.57 9.07
N SER A 51 -15.60 23.47 8.00
CA SER A 51 -15.26 22.62 6.86
C SER A 51 -14.07 23.14 6.04
N SER A 52 -13.86 24.44 6.03
CA SER A 52 -12.72 25.06 5.34
C SER A 52 -11.46 24.97 6.21
N LYS A 53 -10.36 24.48 5.62
CA LYS A 53 -9.05 24.43 6.28
C LYS A 53 -7.97 24.71 5.24
N ALA A 54 -7.03 25.61 5.57
CA ALA A 54 -5.89 25.90 4.70
C ALA A 54 -5.05 24.64 4.43
N ALA A 55 -4.45 24.57 3.24
CA ALA A 55 -3.48 23.56 2.92
C ALA A 55 -2.24 23.68 3.82
N THR A 56 -1.68 22.55 4.19
CA THR A 56 -0.41 22.46 4.93
C THR A 56 0.72 22.43 3.92
N PRO A 57 1.80 23.20 4.10
CA PRO A 57 2.97 23.15 3.23
C PRO A 57 3.49 21.72 3.06
N HIS A 58 3.90 21.38 1.85
CA HIS A 58 4.25 20.02 1.44
C HIS A 58 5.25 19.32 2.38
N ALA A 59 6.33 20.01 2.74
CA ALA A 59 7.34 19.44 3.64
C ALA A 59 6.79 19.18 5.06
N GLU A 60 5.99 20.12 5.58
CA GLU A 60 5.35 19.98 6.89
C GLU A 60 4.31 18.85 6.90
N ALA A 61 3.57 18.69 5.80
CA ALA A 61 2.62 17.59 5.66
C ALA A 61 3.32 16.24 5.69
N LEU A 62 4.47 16.11 4.98
CA LEU A 62 5.29 14.90 5.03
C LEU A 62 5.92 14.64 6.39
N ASP A 63 6.38 15.68 7.08
CA ASP A 63 6.92 15.55 8.43
C ASP A 63 5.86 15.06 9.41
N TRP A 64 4.62 15.59 9.32
CA TRP A 64 3.48 15.11 10.11
C TRP A 64 3.15 13.65 9.78
N ILE A 65 3.11 13.27 8.49
CA ILE A 65 2.84 11.89 8.05
C ILE A 65 3.86 10.92 8.64
N ILE A 66 5.14 11.28 8.57
CA ILE A 66 6.23 10.46 9.14
C ILE A 66 6.02 10.30 10.65
N GLN A 67 5.74 11.39 11.37
CA GLN A 67 5.54 11.34 12.81
C GLN A 67 4.34 10.48 13.20
N GLU A 68 3.20 10.61 12.50
CA GLU A 68 2.01 9.77 12.74
C GLU A 68 2.29 8.27 12.54
N MET A 69 3.11 7.94 11.52
CA MET A 69 3.51 6.56 11.29
C MET A 69 4.53 6.08 12.33
N GLU A 70 5.49 6.91 12.74
CA GLU A 70 6.44 6.59 13.81
C GLU A 70 5.71 6.32 15.13
N ASP A 71 4.71 7.12 15.48
CA ASP A 71 3.91 6.99 16.71
C ASP A 71 3.10 5.70 16.77
N CYS A 72 2.80 5.07 15.63
CA CYS A 72 1.99 3.86 15.63
C CYS A 72 2.79 2.56 15.49
N ILE A 73 4.11 2.61 15.30
CA ILE A 73 4.97 1.41 15.14
C ILE A 73 4.78 0.42 16.29
N ASP A 74 4.78 0.89 17.52
CA ASP A 74 4.68 0.05 18.71
C ASP A 74 3.21 -0.19 19.15
N MET A 75 2.24 0.37 18.42
CA MET A 75 0.82 0.12 18.63
C MET A 75 0.31 -1.08 17.82
N VAL A 76 1.02 -1.43 16.76
CA VAL A 76 0.75 -2.60 15.92
C VAL A 76 1.80 -3.67 16.17
N ASP A 77 1.43 -4.92 15.98
CA ASP A 77 2.34 -6.05 16.11
C ASP A 77 2.46 -6.81 14.77
N ASP A 78 3.28 -7.84 14.75
CA ASP A 78 3.45 -8.69 13.57
C ASP A 78 2.74 -10.04 13.73
N LYS A 79 1.77 -10.15 14.64
CA LYS A 79 0.97 -11.36 14.78
C LYS A 79 0.03 -11.50 13.61
N GLU A 80 -0.11 -12.72 13.16
CA GLU A 80 -1.16 -13.07 12.21
C GLU A 80 -2.44 -13.33 12.99
N TYR A 81 -3.45 -12.49 12.75
CA TYR A 81 -4.78 -12.64 13.33
C TYR A 81 -5.69 -13.49 12.43
N ASP A 82 -5.39 -13.47 11.16
CA ASP A 82 -5.92 -14.30 10.11
C ASP A 82 -4.84 -14.49 9.04
N LYS A 83 -5.15 -15.18 7.95
CA LYS A 83 -4.21 -15.38 6.84
C LYS A 83 -4.18 -14.20 5.87
N SER A 84 -4.92 -13.13 6.16
CA SER A 84 -5.06 -11.99 5.27
C SER A 84 -3.85 -11.06 5.37
N PRO A 85 -3.27 -10.62 4.25
CA PRO A 85 -2.23 -9.62 4.20
C PRO A 85 -2.78 -8.18 4.34
N SER A 86 -4.08 -7.98 4.57
CA SER A 86 -4.70 -6.65 4.64
C SER A 86 -4.50 -5.95 5.99
N HIS A 87 -4.28 -6.69 7.08
CA HIS A 87 -4.03 -6.11 8.38
C HIS A 87 -2.66 -5.43 8.45
N VAL A 88 -2.64 -4.23 9.04
CA VAL A 88 -1.41 -3.46 9.18
C VAL A 88 -0.54 -4.08 10.26
N LYS A 89 0.63 -4.57 9.86
CA LYS A 89 1.67 -5.15 10.72
C LYS A 89 2.82 -4.16 10.90
N LYS A 90 3.65 -4.36 11.92
CA LYS A 90 4.81 -3.50 12.21
C LYS A 90 5.75 -3.37 11.00
N THR A 91 6.05 -4.47 10.34
CA THR A 91 6.92 -4.48 9.15
C THR A 91 6.32 -3.69 7.98
N ILE A 92 4.99 -3.62 7.86
CA ILE A 92 4.30 -2.81 6.86
C ILE A 92 4.49 -1.33 7.14
N VAL A 93 4.28 -0.92 8.41
CA VAL A 93 4.50 0.48 8.83
C VAL A 93 5.92 0.90 8.54
N GLU A 94 6.91 0.09 8.92
CA GLU A 94 8.34 0.34 8.68
C GLU A 94 8.66 0.40 7.17
N GLY A 95 8.11 -0.50 6.36
CA GLY A 95 8.31 -0.50 4.90
C GLY A 95 7.73 0.75 4.22
N ILE A 96 6.52 1.17 4.62
CA ILE A 96 5.91 2.40 4.10
C ILE A 96 6.65 3.63 4.61
N LEU A 97 7.07 3.67 5.88
CA LEU A 97 7.93 4.75 6.43
C LEU A 97 9.21 4.92 5.64
N ALA A 98 9.88 3.83 5.26
CA ALA A 98 11.08 3.91 4.42
C ALA A 98 10.78 4.65 3.10
N ARG A 99 9.65 4.32 2.45
CA ARG A 99 9.20 4.99 1.22
C ARG A 99 8.88 6.47 1.45
N VAL A 100 8.13 6.79 2.49
CA VAL A 100 7.75 8.19 2.81
C VAL A 100 8.98 9.03 3.13
N CYS A 101 9.92 8.46 3.89
CA CYS A 101 11.20 9.14 4.20
C CYS A 101 12.04 9.38 2.94
N LEU A 102 12.09 8.43 1.98
CA LEU A 102 12.74 8.65 0.69
C LEU A 102 12.08 9.78 -0.11
N TRP A 103 10.74 9.82 -0.09
CA TRP A 103 9.99 10.89 -0.74
C TRP A 103 10.29 12.26 -0.11
N ARG A 104 10.36 12.32 1.23
CA ARG A 104 10.68 13.55 1.96
C ARG A 104 12.16 13.97 1.78
N ALA A 105 13.06 13.01 1.59
CA ALA A 105 14.49 13.27 1.41
C ALA A 105 14.80 13.93 0.06
N GLY A 106 14.11 13.49 -1.00
CA GLY A 106 14.35 13.89 -2.39
C GLY A 106 13.59 15.14 -2.82
N TYR A 107 13.70 15.43 -4.12
CA TYR A 107 12.92 16.50 -4.77
C TYR A 107 11.43 16.15 -4.76
N PRO A 108 10.50 17.12 -4.55
CA PRO A 108 10.74 18.56 -4.34
C PRO A 108 10.92 18.98 -2.88
N SER A 109 10.82 18.05 -1.92
CA SER A 109 10.87 18.37 -0.49
C SER A 109 12.26 18.68 0.04
N GLU A 110 13.29 18.12 -0.60
CA GLU A 110 14.71 18.35 -0.35
C GLU A 110 15.15 18.23 1.13
N GLY A 111 14.54 17.29 1.86
CA GLY A 111 14.86 17.05 3.28
C GLY A 111 16.27 16.48 3.50
N GLY A 112 16.87 15.91 2.45
CA GLY A 112 18.27 15.51 2.40
C GLY A 112 18.65 14.36 3.31
N GLN A 113 19.89 14.38 3.76
CA GLN A 113 20.56 13.27 4.44
C GLN A 113 19.80 12.70 5.66
N PRO A 114 19.22 13.51 6.57
CA PRO A 114 18.53 12.97 7.73
C PRO A 114 17.37 12.03 7.38
N PHE A 115 16.67 12.31 6.26
CA PHE A 115 15.55 11.47 5.81
C PHE A 115 16.02 10.26 5.02
N TYR A 116 17.15 10.33 4.31
CA TYR A 116 17.79 9.14 3.73
C TYR A 116 18.24 8.17 4.83
N GLU A 117 18.77 8.66 5.93
CA GLU A 117 19.15 7.83 7.08
C GLU A 117 17.94 7.19 7.76
N LYS A 118 16.84 7.95 7.94
CA LYS A 118 15.58 7.40 8.42
C LYS A 118 15.06 6.30 7.49
N ALA A 119 15.06 6.53 6.18
CA ALA A 119 14.63 5.55 5.20
C ALA A 119 15.46 4.27 5.28
N ALA A 120 16.79 4.38 5.35
CA ALA A 120 17.68 3.24 5.51
C ALA A 120 17.44 2.48 6.83
N LYS A 121 17.19 3.21 7.93
CA LYS A 121 16.84 2.60 9.23
C LYS A 121 15.61 1.72 9.13
N TYR A 122 14.52 2.23 8.56
CA TYR A 122 13.27 1.48 8.48
C TYR A 122 13.32 0.35 7.46
N ALA A 123 13.94 0.54 6.31
CA ALA A 123 14.18 -0.53 5.35
C ALA A 123 15.03 -1.66 5.97
N LYS A 124 16.05 -1.29 6.75
CA LYS A 124 16.88 -2.25 7.48
C LYS A 124 16.09 -3.02 8.54
N ALA A 125 15.17 -2.38 9.26
CA ALA A 125 14.31 -3.04 10.24
C ALA A 125 13.46 -4.14 9.59
N VAL A 126 12.84 -3.86 8.43
CA VAL A 126 12.12 -4.86 7.65
C VAL A 126 13.05 -6.00 7.21
N TYR A 127 14.22 -5.67 6.66
CA TYR A 127 15.19 -6.69 6.23
C TYR A 127 15.65 -7.59 7.38
N ASP A 128 15.96 -7.00 8.53
CA ASP A 128 16.46 -7.71 9.70
C ASP A 128 15.37 -8.57 10.38
N SER A 129 14.10 -8.22 10.19
CA SER A 129 12.97 -9.01 10.71
C SER A 129 12.91 -10.43 10.17
N LYS A 130 13.46 -10.65 8.96
CA LYS A 130 13.42 -11.91 8.20
C LYS A 130 12.02 -12.47 7.93
N LYS A 131 10.98 -11.64 8.05
CA LYS A 131 9.59 -12.03 7.86
C LYS A 131 9.15 -12.02 6.39
N HIS A 132 9.91 -11.31 5.55
CA HIS A 132 9.64 -11.15 4.14
C HIS A 132 10.84 -11.59 3.30
N LYS A 133 10.59 -12.29 2.22
CA LYS A 133 11.61 -12.78 1.28
C LYS A 133 11.05 -12.66 -0.14
N LEU A 134 11.95 -12.52 -1.12
CA LEU A 134 11.54 -12.63 -2.51
C LEU A 134 11.19 -14.09 -2.84
N TYR A 135 10.09 -14.28 -3.55
CA TYR A 135 9.66 -15.58 -4.03
C TYR A 135 10.66 -16.09 -5.09
N GLN A 136 11.26 -17.25 -4.85
CA GLN A 136 12.43 -17.67 -5.63
C GLN A 136 12.14 -18.64 -6.77
N ASN A 137 10.96 -19.22 -6.82
CA ASN A 137 10.71 -20.36 -7.70
C ASN A 137 10.17 -19.97 -9.08
N ASP A 138 9.34 -18.95 -9.16
CA ASP A 138 8.70 -18.52 -10.41
C ASP A 138 8.16 -17.11 -10.25
N ILE A 139 8.61 -16.19 -11.09
CA ILE A 139 8.09 -14.81 -11.11
C ILE A 139 6.58 -14.76 -11.37
N TYR A 140 6.04 -15.76 -12.07
CA TYR A 140 4.60 -15.84 -12.36
C TYR A 140 3.79 -16.35 -11.17
N ALA A 141 4.38 -17.11 -10.26
CA ALA A 141 3.66 -17.75 -9.17
C ALA A 141 3.00 -16.74 -8.23
N ILE A 142 3.69 -15.67 -7.87
CA ILE A 142 3.15 -14.58 -7.05
C ILE A 142 1.91 -13.97 -7.72
N TRP A 143 1.99 -13.64 -9.00
CA TRP A 143 0.87 -13.05 -9.73
C TRP A 143 -0.32 -14.00 -9.84
N LYS A 144 -0.05 -15.30 -10.06
CA LYS A 144 -1.10 -16.32 -10.09
C LYS A 144 -1.77 -16.47 -8.73
N MET A 145 -1.01 -16.45 -7.65
CA MET A 145 -1.54 -16.54 -6.28
C MET A 145 -2.44 -15.35 -5.98
N MET A 146 -1.99 -14.13 -6.25
CA MET A 146 -2.78 -12.91 -6.08
C MET A 146 -4.06 -12.94 -6.92
N ALA A 147 -3.98 -13.38 -8.19
CA ALA A 147 -5.12 -13.45 -9.09
C ALA A 147 -6.12 -14.56 -8.73
N SER A 148 -5.71 -15.55 -7.95
CA SER A 148 -6.55 -16.67 -7.50
C SER A 148 -6.90 -16.59 -6.02
N ASP A 149 -6.77 -15.42 -5.42
CA ASP A 149 -7.09 -15.18 -3.99
C ASP A 149 -6.34 -16.14 -3.06
N GLN A 150 -5.06 -16.34 -3.35
CA GLN A 150 -4.17 -17.19 -2.55
C GLN A 150 -3.05 -16.34 -1.96
N TYR A 151 -2.73 -16.60 -0.71
CA TYR A 151 -1.64 -15.93 -0.01
C TYR A 151 -0.37 -16.79 -0.02
N ASP A 152 0.78 -16.12 -0.02
CA ASP A 152 2.07 -16.76 0.16
C ASP A 152 2.48 -16.73 1.64
N PRO A 153 2.23 -17.80 2.42
CA PRO A 153 2.52 -17.82 3.84
C PRO A 153 3.99 -18.11 4.16
N GLU A 154 4.79 -18.52 3.16
CA GLU A 154 6.19 -18.90 3.36
C GLU A 154 7.15 -17.73 3.16
N TYR A 155 6.96 -16.97 2.07
CA TYR A 155 7.86 -15.88 1.71
C TYR A 155 7.32 -14.52 2.12
N ASN A 156 6.00 -14.35 2.16
CA ASN A 156 5.34 -13.06 2.42
C ASN A 156 5.94 -11.92 1.57
N GLU A 157 6.16 -12.18 0.27
CA GLU A 157 6.72 -11.17 -0.63
C GLU A 157 5.76 -10.01 -0.77
N SER A 158 4.47 -10.28 -0.93
CA SER A 158 3.42 -9.28 -0.82
C SER A 158 3.20 -8.93 0.66
N MET A 159 3.70 -7.77 1.06
CA MET A 159 3.68 -7.35 2.47
C MET A 159 2.31 -6.86 2.92
N TRP A 160 1.59 -6.17 2.05
CA TRP A 160 0.31 -5.55 2.34
C TRP A 160 -0.54 -5.43 1.08
N GLU A 161 -1.79 -5.88 1.19
CA GLU A 161 -2.73 -5.92 0.07
C GLU A 161 -4.05 -5.24 0.44
N ALA A 162 -4.66 -4.61 -0.57
CA ALA A 162 -6.06 -4.20 -0.49
C ALA A 162 -6.91 -5.37 -1.00
N GLU A 163 -7.64 -6.00 -0.11
CA GLU A 163 -8.51 -7.12 -0.43
C GLU A 163 -9.90 -6.64 -0.82
N PHE A 164 -10.45 -7.27 -1.83
CA PHE A 164 -11.79 -7.00 -2.33
C PHE A 164 -12.61 -8.27 -2.23
N ILE A 165 -13.72 -8.21 -1.50
CA ILE A 165 -14.71 -9.27 -1.48
C ILE A 165 -15.97 -8.74 -2.15
N GLY A 166 -16.40 -9.38 -3.20
CA GLY A 166 -17.62 -8.98 -3.83
C GLY A 166 -17.78 -9.58 -5.20
N THR A 167 -18.99 -9.82 -5.53
CA THR A 167 -19.43 -10.20 -6.86
C THR A 167 -20.35 -9.08 -7.37
N ARG A 168 -20.45 -8.93 -8.68
CA ARG A 168 -21.44 -8.00 -9.26
C ARG A 168 -22.89 -8.37 -8.92
N ASP A 169 -23.10 -9.61 -8.49
CA ASP A 169 -24.41 -10.13 -8.14
C ASP A 169 -24.99 -9.46 -6.88
N ASP A 170 -24.15 -8.88 -6.02
CA ASP A 170 -24.61 -8.13 -4.85
C ASP A 170 -25.06 -6.69 -5.17
N GLY A 171 -24.86 -6.22 -6.39
CA GLY A 171 -25.20 -4.88 -6.86
C GLY A 171 -24.37 -3.76 -6.24
N LYS A 172 -23.34 -4.07 -5.44
CA LYS A 172 -22.52 -3.09 -4.71
C LYS A 172 -21.21 -2.74 -5.39
N TYR A 173 -20.82 -3.51 -6.39
CA TYR A 173 -19.56 -3.30 -7.13
C TYR A 173 -18.31 -3.25 -6.22
N THR A 174 -18.23 -4.20 -5.31
CA THR A 174 -17.15 -4.32 -4.32
C THR A 174 -15.97 -5.18 -4.81
N GLU A 175 -16.05 -5.68 -6.04
CA GLU A 175 -14.99 -6.44 -6.67
C GLU A 175 -13.77 -5.58 -7.06
N GLY A 176 -12.58 -6.17 -7.02
CA GLY A 176 -11.37 -5.57 -7.59
C GLY A 176 -11.43 -5.52 -9.11
N ARG A 177 -11.08 -4.38 -9.72
CA ARG A 177 -11.18 -4.17 -11.17
C ARG A 177 -9.85 -4.12 -11.92
N MET A 178 -8.73 -4.07 -11.22
CA MET A 178 -7.42 -3.89 -11.83
C MET A 178 -7.14 -4.92 -12.94
N GLY A 179 -7.45 -6.19 -12.73
CA GLY A 179 -7.27 -7.23 -13.73
C GLY A 179 -8.10 -7.03 -15.00
N ASN A 180 -9.31 -6.48 -14.87
CA ASN A 180 -10.17 -6.20 -16.02
C ASN A 180 -9.72 -4.97 -16.81
N GLU A 181 -9.11 -4.01 -16.17
CA GLU A 181 -8.73 -2.74 -16.79
C GLU A 181 -7.35 -2.80 -17.43
N ILE A 182 -6.41 -3.55 -16.83
CA ILE A 182 -5.02 -3.64 -17.28
C ILE A 182 -4.79 -4.82 -18.25
N GLY A 183 -5.61 -5.86 -18.16
CA GLY A 183 -5.47 -7.07 -18.97
C GLY A 183 -5.73 -6.84 -20.46
N ASN A 184 -5.35 -7.83 -21.26
CA ASN A 184 -5.60 -7.84 -22.71
C ASN A 184 -7.09 -7.67 -23.03
N MET A 185 -7.40 -6.98 -24.12
CA MET A 185 -8.78 -6.82 -24.56
C MET A 185 -9.41 -8.19 -24.83
N GLN A 186 -10.47 -8.47 -24.10
CA GLN A 186 -11.26 -9.68 -24.26
C GLN A 186 -12.74 -9.34 -24.20
N ASN A 187 -13.52 -9.93 -25.10
CA ASN A 187 -14.97 -9.81 -25.03
C ASN A 187 -15.58 -11.00 -24.26
N ALA A 188 -16.82 -10.84 -23.82
CA ALA A 188 -17.52 -11.85 -23.03
C ALA A 188 -17.67 -13.21 -23.77
N ASN A 189 -17.53 -13.23 -25.11
CA ASN A 189 -17.74 -14.44 -25.91
C ASN A 189 -16.50 -15.34 -25.98
N CYS A 190 -15.34 -14.87 -25.50
CA CYS A 190 -14.09 -15.68 -25.52
C CYS A 190 -14.05 -16.74 -24.41
N GLY A 191 -15.05 -16.78 -23.51
CA GLY A 191 -15.14 -17.75 -22.41
C GLY A 191 -14.10 -17.57 -21.30
N LYS A 192 -13.29 -16.51 -21.35
CA LYS A 192 -12.20 -16.23 -20.41
C LYS A 192 -12.39 -14.94 -19.59
N GLY A 193 -13.63 -14.42 -19.56
CA GLY A 193 -13.94 -13.18 -18.87
C GLY A 193 -13.84 -11.95 -19.78
N TYR A 194 -13.90 -10.77 -19.16
CA TYR A 194 -13.86 -9.48 -19.83
C TYR A 194 -12.57 -8.74 -19.48
N GLY A 195 -11.92 -8.16 -20.48
CA GLY A 195 -10.76 -7.28 -20.31
C GLY A 195 -10.93 -6.02 -21.16
N ALA A 196 -10.76 -4.85 -20.57
CA ALA A 196 -10.97 -3.56 -21.23
C ALA A 196 -9.72 -3.02 -21.93
N ALA A 197 -8.53 -3.48 -21.56
CA ALA A 197 -7.23 -3.03 -22.09
C ALA A 197 -7.05 -1.51 -22.06
N PHE A 198 -7.44 -0.85 -20.96
CA PHE A 198 -7.25 0.60 -20.80
C PHE A 198 -5.77 0.99 -20.74
N TYR A 199 -4.90 0.05 -20.36
CA TYR A 199 -3.46 0.25 -20.31
C TYR A 199 -2.79 -0.77 -21.21
N ALA A 200 -1.95 -0.30 -22.11
CA ALA A 200 -1.18 -1.14 -23.02
C ALA A 200 0.31 -0.80 -22.90
N GLY A 201 1.15 -1.80 -23.08
CA GLY A 201 2.59 -1.61 -23.17
C GLY A 201 2.95 -0.75 -24.39
N SER A 202 3.86 0.20 -24.21
CA SER A 202 4.36 1.01 -25.34
C SER A 202 5.37 0.23 -26.17
N LEU A 203 5.55 0.63 -27.44
CA LEU A 203 6.63 0.09 -28.29
C LEU A 203 8.01 0.29 -27.67
N ILE A 204 8.22 1.38 -26.94
CA ILE A 204 9.48 1.63 -26.23
C ILE A 204 9.74 0.54 -25.19
N LEU A 205 8.72 0.13 -24.45
CA LEU A 205 8.83 -0.98 -23.49
C LEU A 205 9.10 -2.30 -24.21
N TRP A 206 8.43 -2.56 -25.33
CA TRP A 206 8.69 -3.73 -26.15
C TRP A 206 10.13 -3.78 -26.64
N ASP A 207 10.66 -2.68 -27.19
CA ASP A 207 12.05 -2.58 -27.67
C ASP A 207 13.06 -2.80 -26.54
N LEU A 208 12.74 -2.41 -25.30
CA LEU A 208 13.58 -2.69 -24.14
C LEU A 208 13.64 -4.19 -23.83
N TYR A 209 12.53 -4.89 -23.92
CA TYR A 209 12.50 -6.34 -23.74
C TYR A 209 13.21 -7.08 -24.88
N GLU A 210 13.07 -6.63 -26.13
CA GLU A 210 13.79 -7.22 -27.28
C GLU A 210 15.32 -7.12 -27.12
N LYS A 211 15.80 -6.05 -26.49
CA LYS A 211 17.22 -5.88 -26.15
C LYS A 211 17.68 -6.76 -24.99
N ASN A 212 16.76 -7.33 -24.24
CA ASN A 212 17.00 -8.18 -23.07
C ASN A 212 16.23 -9.50 -23.18
N PRO A 213 16.54 -10.37 -24.12
CA PRO A 213 15.73 -11.57 -24.42
C PRO A 213 15.67 -12.60 -23.28
N GLY A 214 16.51 -12.47 -22.27
CA GLY A 214 16.46 -13.28 -21.06
C GLY A 214 15.48 -12.78 -19.98
N ASP A 215 14.82 -11.64 -20.19
CA ASP A 215 13.84 -11.09 -19.27
C ASP A 215 12.46 -11.70 -19.52
N LEU A 216 12.08 -12.65 -18.67
CA LEU A 216 10.82 -13.39 -18.77
C LEU A 216 9.58 -12.52 -18.53
N ARG A 217 9.72 -11.33 -17.99
CA ARG A 217 8.58 -10.42 -17.72
C ARG A 217 7.87 -9.99 -19.00
N ARG A 218 8.56 -9.98 -20.14
CA ARG A 218 7.94 -9.70 -21.42
C ARG A 218 6.75 -10.62 -21.69
N ASP A 219 6.97 -11.91 -21.57
CA ASP A 219 5.96 -12.91 -21.94
C ASP A 219 4.82 -13.02 -20.92
N LEU A 220 5.03 -12.41 -19.72
CA LEU A 220 4.01 -12.28 -18.69
C LEU A 220 3.15 -11.01 -18.85
N ALA A 221 3.78 -9.89 -19.19
CA ALA A 221 3.16 -8.56 -19.05
C ALA A 221 2.68 -7.98 -20.39
N MET A 222 2.98 -8.61 -21.48
CA MET A 222 2.64 -8.18 -22.84
C MET A 222 2.01 -9.31 -23.64
#